data_38aa761fbdb4ff9ce9932c2b8a453ce3
#
_entry.id   38aa761fbdb4ff9ce9932c2b8a453ce3
#
_cell.length_a   1.000
_cell.length_b   1.000
_cell.length_c   1.000
_cell.angle_alpha   90.00
_cell.angle_beta   90.00
_cell.angle_gamma   90.00
#
_symmetry.space_group_name_H-M   'P 1'
#
loop_
_entity.id
_entity.type
_entity.pdbx_description
1 polymer ?
#
loop_
_entity_poly.entity_id
_entity_poly.type
_entity_poly.pdbx_seq_one_letter_code
_entity_poly.pdbx_strand_id
1 'polypeptide(L)'
;MKAVKMCLFFLFAQAGLCFAQQKQFKALLVTTTKGWHHESLHYGVLAIKDLGVKNYFDVVLLENPNGFTDKYLEEFQVVIFLNTTGDILDSAQQRVMERFIQSGKGYVGIHSASDTEYDWEWYNKLVGRMFQIHPVIQTARIKITDDKFPGLQGFANDKLWTDEWYEFGPEKISGLNYILTVDESSYDPRVQWGEKKGVGMGKQHPVAWYHNYDGGRSFYTALGHLPAIYSDPVFLNHLYAGIFWAATGKK
;
A
#
# COMPACT_ATOMS: atom_id res chain seq x y z
N MET A 1 -33.39 58.67 50.50
CA MET A 1 -33.72 57.44 49.80
C MET A 1 -32.62 57.23 48.81
N LYS A 2 -31.70 56.24 49.05
CA LYS A 2 -30.60 55.90 48.12
C LYS A 2 -31.00 54.62 47.37
N ALA A 3 -31.11 54.71 46.07
CA ALA A 3 -31.42 53.57 45.21
C ALA A 3 -30.15 52.73 44.96
N VAL A 4 -30.17 51.45 45.38
CA VAL A 4 -29.13 50.47 45.09
C VAL A 4 -29.39 49.86 43.72
N LYS A 5 -28.49 50.13 42.76
CA LYS A 5 -28.50 49.47 41.45
C LYS A 5 -27.81 48.12 41.57
N MET A 6 -28.59 47.05 41.43
CA MET A 6 -28.11 45.67 41.43
C MET A 6 -27.69 45.32 39.99
N CYS A 7 -26.38 45.20 39.72
CA CYS A 7 -25.87 44.72 38.47
C CYS A 7 -25.89 43.19 38.45
N LEU A 8 -26.76 42.57 37.64
CA LEU A 8 -26.72 41.14 37.32
C LEU A 8 -25.59 40.88 36.30
N PHE A 9 -24.55 40.18 36.73
CA PHE A 9 -23.54 39.64 35.85
C PHE A 9 -24.05 38.30 35.27
N PHE A 10 -24.42 38.27 34.00
CA PHE A 10 -24.63 37.02 33.27
C PHE A 10 -23.28 36.40 32.89
N LEU A 11 -22.86 35.36 33.57
CA LEU A 11 -21.77 34.48 33.16
C LEU A 11 -22.28 33.61 32.02
N PHE A 12 -21.91 33.96 30.81
CA PHE A 12 -22.02 33.04 29.64
C PHE A 12 -20.93 31.98 29.80
N ALA A 13 -21.29 30.78 30.26
CA ALA A 13 -20.46 29.60 30.15
C ALA A 13 -20.41 29.20 28.65
N GLN A 14 -19.34 29.58 27.96
CA GLN A 14 -19.04 29.01 26.65
C GLN A 14 -18.62 27.55 26.85
N ALA A 15 -19.56 26.59 26.71
CA ALA A 15 -19.27 25.21 26.55
C ALA A 15 -18.56 25.05 25.19
N GLY A 16 -17.23 25.05 25.20
CA GLY A 16 -16.43 24.72 24.03
C GLY A 16 -16.74 23.27 23.61
N LEU A 17 -17.54 23.11 22.57
CA LEU A 17 -17.70 21.82 21.91
C LEU A 17 -16.33 21.44 21.34
N CYS A 18 -15.59 20.61 22.07
CA CYS A 18 -14.38 19.98 21.59
C CYS A 18 -14.82 18.94 20.54
N PHE A 19 -14.94 19.35 19.27
CA PHE A 19 -15.09 18.41 18.18
C PHE A 19 -13.78 17.63 18.09
N ALA A 20 -13.79 16.37 18.55
CA ALA A 20 -12.71 15.45 18.26
C ALA A 20 -12.55 15.42 16.72
N GLN A 21 -11.41 15.86 16.23
CA GLN A 21 -11.14 15.92 14.80
C GLN A 21 -11.23 14.48 14.24
N GLN A 22 -12.18 14.25 13.34
CA GLN A 22 -12.41 12.93 12.75
C GLN A 22 -11.22 12.56 11.86
N LYS A 23 -10.74 11.32 11.96
CA LYS A 23 -9.71 10.77 11.08
C LYS A 23 -10.19 10.75 9.63
N GLN A 24 -9.25 10.90 8.69
CA GLN A 24 -9.57 10.97 7.26
C GLN A 24 -10.17 9.66 6.74
N PHE A 25 -9.61 8.53 7.16
CA PHE A 25 -10.04 7.17 6.83
C PHE A 25 -9.43 6.17 7.82
N LYS A 26 -9.84 4.91 7.71
CA LYS A 26 -9.30 3.78 8.48
C LYS A 26 -8.74 2.74 7.52
N ALA A 27 -7.50 2.33 7.76
CA ALA A 27 -6.77 1.32 6.98
C ALA A 27 -6.63 0.02 7.78
N LEU A 28 -6.87 -1.12 7.14
CA LEU A 28 -6.56 -2.43 7.68
C LEU A 28 -5.21 -2.89 7.12
N LEU A 29 -4.24 -3.12 7.99
CA LEU A 29 -2.89 -3.56 7.65
C LEU A 29 -2.77 -5.07 7.89
N VAL A 30 -2.74 -5.85 6.82
CA VAL A 30 -2.60 -7.32 6.84
C VAL A 30 -1.15 -7.70 6.63
N THR A 31 -0.61 -8.55 7.51
CA THR A 31 0.81 -8.94 7.52
C THR A 31 1.01 -10.46 7.57
N THR A 32 -0.01 -11.22 7.24
CA THR A 32 0.03 -12.68 7.24
C THR A 32 1.01 -13.21 6.21
N THR A 33 1.90 -14.12 6.61
CA THR A 33 2.85 -14.80 5.73
C THR A 33 2.70 -16.31 5.85
N LYS A 34 2.49 -16.99 4.73
CA LYS A 34 2.44 -18.47 4.63
C LYS A 34 3.66 -19.03 3.90
N GLY A 35 4.35 -18.19 3.12
CA GLY A 35 5.61 -18.47 2.46
C GLY A 35 6.79 -17.78 3.15
N TRP A 36 7.58 -17.03 2.38
CA TRP A 36 8.75 -16.32 2.90
C TRP A 36 8.35 -15.18 3.84
N HIS A 37 9.04 -15.07 4.99
CA HIS A 37 8.85 -13.99 5.96
C HIS A 37 9.96 -12.95 5.80
N HIS A 38 9.62 -11.73 5.40
CA HIS A 38 10.57 -10.64 5.17
C HIS A 38 10.96 -9.96 6.48
N GLU A 39 12.26 -9.72 6.69
CA GLU A 39 12.76 -8.97 7.86
C GLU A 39 12.17 -7.55 7.93
N SER A 40 11.90 -6.95 6.78
CA SER A 40 11.34 -5.60 6.67
C SER A 40 9.90 -5.47 7.14
N LEU A 41 9.17 -6.59 7.35
CA LEU A 41 7.75 -6.56 7.73
C LEU A 41 7.49 -5.74 8.99
N HIS A 42 8.29 -5.96 10.05
CA HIS A 42 8.15 -5.20 11.30
C HIS A 42 8.38 -3.70 11.11
N TYR A 43 9.41 -3.33 10.33
CA TYR A 43 9.71 -1.93 10.01
C TYR A 43 8.58 -1.29 9.20
N GLY A 44 8.00 -2.02 8.26
CA GLY A 44 6.85 -1.57 7.49
C GLY A 44 5.60 -1.33 8.36
N VAL A 45 5.33 -2.21 9.34
CA VAL A 45 4.23 -2.01 10.30
C VAL A 45 4.40 -0.70 11.07
N LEU A 46 5.60 -0.45 11.61
CA LEU A 46 5.90 0.78 12.35
C LEU A 46 5.77 2.01 11.46
N ALA A 47 6.34 1.96 10.26
CA ALA A 47 6.29 3.05 9.30
C ALA A 47 4.86 3.42 8.87
N ILE A 48 4.01 2.42 8.57
CA ILE A 48 2.62 2.68 8.17
C ILE A 48 1.79 3.22 9.34
N LYS A 49 2.02 2.75 10.57
CA LYS A 49 1.39 3.32 11.77
C LYS A 49 1.81 4.79 11.97
N ASP A 50 3.10 5.10 11.81
CA ASP A 50 3.62 6.46 11.87
C ASP A 50 3.03 7.37 10.77
N LEU A 51 2.86 6.86 9.54
CA LEU A 51 2.14 7.56 8.47
C LEU A 51 0.70 7.87 8.88
N GLY A 52 0.01 6.94 9.56
CA GLY A 52 -1.33 7.15 10.11
C GLY A 52 -1.37 8.31 11.11
N VAL A 53 -0.41 8.37 12.03
CA VAL A 53 -0.28 9.46 13.00
C VAL A 53 -0.01 10.80 12.31
N LYS A 54 0.99 10.84 11.42
CA LYS A 54 1.43 12.07 10.72
C LYS A 54 0.38 12.62 9.78
N ASN A 55 -0.36 11.75 9.10
CA ASN A 55 -1.34 12.10 8.07
C ASN A 55 -2.79 11.92 8.51
N TYR A 56 -3.02 11.72 9.79
CA TYR A 56 -4.34 11.74 10.43
C TYR A 56 -5.31 10.69 9.89
N PHE A 57 -4.86 9.43 9.76
CA PHE A 57 -5.71 8.26 9.50
C PHE A 57 -5.43 7.13 10.49
N ASP A 58 -6.40 6.24 10.70
CA ASP A 58 -6.26 5.11 11.60
C ASP A 58 -5.68 3.90 10.89
N VAL A 59 -4.80 3.16 11.57
CA VAL A 59 -4.21 1.90 11.09
C VAL A 59 -4.48 0.81 12.11
N VAL A 60 -5.19 -0.24 11.68
CA VAL A 60 -5.44 -1.44 12.48
C VAL A 60 -4.62 -2.59 11.90
N LEU A 61 -3.76 -3.18 12.73
CA LEU A 61 -2.96 -4.35 12.34
C LEU A 61 -3.78 -5.63 12.44
N LEU A 62 -3.69 -6.47 11.41
CA LEU A 62 -4.27 -7.80 11.36
C LEU A 62 -3.18 -8.81 10.95
N GLU A 63 -2.63 -9.54 11.93
CA GLU A 63 -1.60 -10.55 11.70
C GLU A 63 -2.19 -11.91 11.31
N ASN A 64 -3.46 -12.15 11.65
CA ASN A 64 -4.19 -13.38 11.35
C ASN A 64 -5.56 -13.05 10.76
N PRO A 65 -5.89 -13.53 9.54
CA PRO A 65 -7.12 -13.18 8.85
C PRO A 65 -8.40 -13.84 9.41
N ASN A 66 -8.34 -14.60 10.50
CA ASN A 66 -9.51 -15.26 11.11
C ASN A 66 -10.68 -14.30 11.40
N GLY A 67 -10.41 -13.00 11.59
CA GLY A 67 -11.43 -11.97 11.77
C GLY A 67 -11.94 -11.33 10.48
N PHE A 68 -11.51 -11.81 9.31
CA PHE A 68 -11.80 -11.20 8.01
C PHE A 68 -13.26 -11.50 7.59
N THR A 69 -14.17 -10.64 8.00
CA THR A 69 -15.62 -10.74 7.74
C THR A 69 -16.17 -9.45 7.15
N ASP A 70 -17.30 -9.51 6.44
CA ASP A 70 -17.95 -8.30 5.88
C ASP A 70 -18.15 -7.24 6.95
N LYS A 71 -18.72 -7.61 8.10
CA LYS A 71 -18.98 -6.69 9.21
C LYS A 71 -17.72 -6.04 9.74
N TYR A 72 -16.61 -6.80 9.82
CA TYR A 72 -15.34 -6.25 10.27
C TYR A 72 -14.75 -5.28 9.25
N LEU A 73 -14.85 -5.60 7.95
CA LEU A 73 -14.31 -4.77 6.88
C LEU A 73 -15.13 -3.50 6.59
N GLU A 74 -16.40 -3.42 7.03
CA GLU A 74 -17.23 -2.21 6.84
C GLU A 74 -16.56 -0.95 7.35
N GLU A 75 -15.78 -1.05 8.43
CA GLU A 75 -15.12 0.09 9.08
C GLU A 75 -13.96 0.68 8.28
N PHE A 76 -13.41 -0.05 7.31
CA PHE A 76 -12.19 0.33 6.59
C PHE A 76 -12.50 0.91 5.22
N GLN A 77 -11.63 1.81 4.74
CA GLN A 77 -11.66 2.38 3.41
C GLN A 77 -10.60 1.74 2.49
N VAL A 78 -9.57 1.14 3.09
CA VAL A 78 -8.47 0.50 2.38
C VAL A 78 -7.95 -0.71 3.17
N VAL A 79 -7.62 -1.79 2.44
CA VAL A 79 -6.88 -2.96 2.95
C VAL A 79 -5.48 -2.91 2.37
N ILE A 80 -4.46 -3.02 3.23
CA ILE A 80 -3.04 -2.99 2.87
C ILE A 80 -2.46 -4.38 3.12
N PHE A 81 -1.95 -5.04 2.09
CA PHE A 81 -1.16 -6.25 2.22
C PHE A 81 0.32 -5.87 2.23
N LEU A 82 0.94 -5.97 3.40
CA LEU A 82 2.35 -5.64 3.60
C LEU A 82 3.15 -6.93 3.66
N ASN A 83 4.00 -7.15 2.69
CA ASN A 83 4.92 -8.29 2.62
C ASN A 83 4.22 -9.65 2.89
N THR A 84 2.96 -9.77 2.47
CA THR A 84 2.22 -11.04 2.56
C THR A 84 2.78 -12.04 1.55
N THR A 85 2.69 -13.34 1.85
CA THR A 85 3.16 -14.42 0.98
C THR A 85 2.30 -15.68 1.12
N GLY A 86 2.08 -16.39 0.01
CA GLY A 86 1.34 -17.65 -0.04
C GLY A 86 -0.17 -17.46 0.11
N ASP A 87 -0.93 -18.54 0.29
CA ASP A 87 -2.39 -18.51 0.36
C ASP A 87 -2.85 -18.16 1.78
N ILE A 88 -3.13 -16.91 2.01
CA ILE A 88 -3.42 -16.34 3.34
C ILE A 88 -4.91 -16.32 3.68
N LEU A 89 -5.80 -16.31 2.68
CA LEU A 89 -7.25 -16.26 2.83
C LEU A 89 -7.91 -17.58 2.42
N ASP A 90 -8.85 -18.05 3.20
CA ASP A 90 -9.75 -19.12 2.74
C ASP A 90 -10.81 -18.60 1.76
N SER A 91 -11.54 -19.51 1.11
CA SER A 91 -12.56 -19.15 0.09
C SER A 91 -13.68 -18.25 0.63
N ALA A 92 -14.01 -18.29 1.93
CA ALA A 92 -15.00 -17.41 2.51
C ALA A 92 -14.44 -16.00 2.68
N GLN A 93 -13.20 -15.88 3.14
CA GLN A 93 -12.48 -14.63 3.30
C GLN A 93 -12.16 -13.97 1.95
N GLN A 94 -11.82 -14.76 0.92
CA GLN A 94 -11.65 -14.30 -0.45
C GLN A 94 -12.91 -13.59 -0.95
N ARG A 95 -14.10 -14.20 -0.77
CA ARG A 95 -15.38 -13.57 -1.13
C ARG A 95 -15.68 -12.29 -0.32
N VAL A 96 -15.24 -12.20 0.92
CA VAL A 96 -15.33 -10.96 1.71
C VAL A 96 -14.50 -9.86 1.10
N MET A 97 -13.26 -10.17 0.69
CA MET A 97 -12.36 -9.22 0.03
C MET A 97 -12.93 -8.74 -1.32
N GLU A 98 -13.53 -9.64 -2.11
CA GLU A 98 -14.20 -9.28 -3.37
C GLU A 98 -15.30 -8.23 -3.11
N ARG A 99 -16.23 -8.51 -2.19
CA ARG A 99 -17.32 -7.57 -1.84
C ARG A 99 -16.78 -6.25 -1.29
N PHE A 100 -15.70 -6.28 -0.51
CA PHE A 100 -15.05 -5.08 -0.01
C PHE A 100 -14.59 -4.17 -1.16
N ILE A 101 -13.89 -4.70 -2.16
CA ILE A 101 -13.45 -3.94 -3.33
C ILE A 101 -14.63 -3.49 -4.19
N GLN A 102 -15.62 -4.38 -4.43
CA GLN A 102 -16.84 -4.08 -5.19
C GLN A 102 -17.66 -2.95 -4.57
N SER A 103 -17.54 -2.73 -3.26
CA SER A 103 -18.17 -1.59 -2.59
C SER A 103 -17.47 -0.23 -2.84
N GLY A 104 -16.47 -0.17 -3.72
CA GLY A 104 -15.77 1.07 -4.08
C GLY A 104 -14.58 1.40 -3.18
N LYS A 105 -14.11 0.45 -2.38
CA LYS A 105 -12.98 0.62 -1.45
C LYS A 105 -11.63 0.28 -2.10
N GLY A 106 -10.54 0.44 -1.35
CA GLY A 106 -9.19 0.36 -1.89
C GLY A 106 -8.36 -0.83 -1.41
N TYR A 107 -7.41 -1.21 -2.24
CA TYR A 107 -6.37 -2.18 -1.95
C TYR A 107 -4.99 -1.54 -2.15
N VAL A 108 -4.04 -1.88 -1.30
CA VAL A 108 -2.62 -1.55 -1.44
C VAL A 108 -1.81 -2.82 -1.27
N GLY A 109 -1.04 -3.19 -2.28
CA GLY A 109 -0.05 -4.26 -2.21
C GLY A 109 1.36 -3.71 -2.09
N ILE A 110 2.12 -4.19 -1.12
CA ILE A 110 3.51 -3.77 -0.90
C ILE A 110 4.41 -4.99 -1.00
N HIS A 111 5.41 -4.89 -1.87
CA HIS A 111 6.47 -5.86 -2.11
C HIS A 111 5.91 -7.25 -2.41
N SER A 112 6.09 -8.23 -1.53
CA SER A 112 5.64 -9.61 -1.76
C SER A 112 4.13 -9.81 -1.70
N ALA A 113 3.32 -8.76 -1.61
CA ALA A 113 1.89 -8.90 -1.86
C ALA A 113 1.58 -9.46 -3.27
N SER A 114 2.49 -9.36 -4.23
CA SER A 114 2.40 -10.04 -5.54
C SER A 114 2.84 -11.51 -5.52
N ASP A 115 3.35 -12.01 -4.40
CA ASP A 115 3.70 -13.42 -4.10
C ASP A 115 2.65 -14.08 -3.19
N THR A 116 1.41 -13.65 -3.32
CA THR A 116 0.29 -14.04 -2.47
C THR A 116 -0.87 -14.52 -3.35
N GLU A 117 -1.61 -15.56 -2.93
CA GLU A 117 -2.86 -16.02 -3.56
C GLU A 117 -2.74 -16.33 -5.07
N TYR A 118 -1.75 -17.09 -5.49
CA TYR A 118 -1.51 -17.39 -6.91
C TYR A 118 -2.67 -18.10 -7.60
N ASP A 119 -3.40 -18.96 -6.88
CA ASP A 119 -4.51 -19.74 -7.44
C ASP A 119 -5.84 -18.97 -7.45
N TRP A 120 -5.86 -17.74 -6.94
CA TRP A 120 -7.04 -16.89 -6.93
C TRP A 120 -6.98 -15.82 -8.03
N GLU A 121 -7.51 -16.15 -9.21
CA GLU A 121 -7.44 -15.31 -10.41
C GLU A 121 -7.97 -13.89 -10.19
N TRP A 122 -9.01 -13.72 -9.37
CA TRP A 122 -9.56 -12.41 -9.04
C TRP A 122 -8.51 -11.53 -8.33
N TYR A 123 -7.78 -12.09 -7.37
CA TYR A 123 -6.70 -11.38 -6.67
C TYR A 123 -5.53 -11.06 -7.61
N ASN A 124 -5.19 -11.98 -8.51
CA ASN A 124 -4.14 -11.77 -9.50
C ASN A 124 -4.45 -10.55 -10.39
N LYS A 125 -5.73 -10.35 -10.74
CA LYS A 125 -6.21 -9.16 -11.45
C LYS A 125 -6.23 -7.91 -10.57
N LEU A 126 -6.56 -8.03 -9.28
CA LEU A 126 -6.51 -6.95 -8.31
C LEU A 126 -5.08 -6.42 -8.14
N VAL A 127 -4.08 -7.30 -8.00
CA VAL A 127 -2.67 -6.90 -7.94
C VAL A 127 -2.17 -6.40 -9.30
N GLY A 128 -2.58 -7.06 -10.39
CA GLY A 128 -2.26 -6.70 -11.77
C GLY A 128 -1.12 -7.50 -12.39
N ARG A 129 -0.07 -7.82 -11.64
CA ARG A 129 1.02 -8.72 -12.02
C ARG A 129 1.47 -9.54 -10.83
N MET A 130 1.86 -10.79 -11.07
CA MET A 130 2.33 -11.69 -10.03
C MET A 130 3.84 -11.87 -10.12
N PHE A 131 4.47 -11.93 -8.95
CA PHE A 131 5.90 -12.18 -8.80
C PHE A 131 6.30 -13.49 -9.46
N GLN A 132 7.48 -13.52 -10.06
CA GLN A 132 8.06 -14.71 -10.65
C GLN A 132 9.40 -15.08 -10.02
N ILE A 133 10.36 -14.16 -10.02
CA ILE A 133 11.72 -14.35 -9.56
C ILE A 133 12.38 -12.99 -9.36
N HIS A 134 13.51 -12.94 -8.67
CA HIS A 134 14.36 -11.75 -8.57
C HIS A 134 15.84 -12.13 -8.50
N PRO A 135 16.77 -11.30 -8.98
CA PRO A 135 18.20 -11.45 -8.74
C PRO A 135 18.54 -11.06 -7.30
N VAL A 136 19.81 -11.12 -6.94
CA VAL A 136 20.30 -10.57 -5.67
C VAL A 136 19.95 -9.09 -5.55
N ILE A 137 19.86 -8.58 -4.32
CA ILE A 137 19.66 -7.15 -4.04
C ILE A 137 20.73 -6.33 -4.74
N GLN A 138 20.32 -5.30 -5.48
CA GLN A 138 21.22 -4.43 -6.23
C GLN A 138 20.72 -2.99 -6.22
N THR A 139 21.64 -2.06 -6.45
CA THR A 139 21.32 -0.66 -6.74
C THR A 139 21.04 -0.49 -8.23
N ALA A 140 19.91 0.12 -8.56
CA ALA A 140 19.52 0.44 -9.93
C ALA A 140 18.92 1.84 -10.03
N ARG A 141 18.70 2.32 -11.26
CA ARG A 141 18.04 3.60 -11.52
C ARG A 141 16.54 3.43 -11.61
N ILE A 142 15.80 4.16 -10.78
CA ILE A 142 14.34 4.26 -10.89
C ILE A 142 13.99 5.45 -11.78
N LYS A 143 12.96 5.24 -12.62
CA LYS A 143 12.40 6.26 -13.53
C LYS A 143 10.92 6.46 -13.22
N ILE A 144 10.48 7.72 -13.21
CA ILE A 144 9.07 8.09 -13.17
C ILE A 144 8.48 7.95 -14.59
N THR A 145 7.36 7.25 -14.71
CA THR A 145 6.65 7.05 -16.00
C THR A 145 5.34 7.83 -16.08
N ASP A 146 4.70 8.13 -14.95
CA ASP A 146 3.54 9.02 -14.85
C ASP A 146 3.75 9.99 -13.67
N ASP A 147 4.14 11.22 -13.97
CA ASP A 147 4.41 12.27 -12.99
C ASP A 147 3.14 12.90 -12.37
N LYS A 148 1.96 12.55 -12.88
CA LYS A 148 0.66 13.04 -12.37
C LYS A 148 0.21 12.30 -11.11
N PHE A 149 0.77 11.13 -10.82
CA PHE A 149 0.50 10.44 -9.58
C PHE A 149 1.26 11.12 -8.44
N PRO A 150 0.63 11.40 -7.27
CA PRO A 150 1.32 12.06 -6.17
C PRO A 150 2.40 11.16 -5.53
N GLY A 151 3.30 11.79 -4.75
CA GLY A 151 4.29 11.05 -3.96
C GLY A 151 5.51 10.54 -4.74
N LEU A 152 5.73 11.01 -5.99
CA LEU A 152 6.82 10.56 -6.85
C LEU A 152 8.01 11.54 -6.92
N GLN A 153 7.87 12.74 -6.40
CA GLN A 153 8.84 13.84 -6.59
C GLN A 153 10.27 13.47 -6.12
N GLY A 154 10.37 12.62 -5.09
CA GLY A 154 11.66 12.17 -4.57
C GLY A 154 12.39 11.16 -5.45
N PHE A 155 11.73 10.57 -6.46
CA PHE A 155 12.32 9.65 -7.44
C PHE A 155 12.77 10.35 -8.73
N ALA A 156 12.67 11.67 -8.81
CA ALA A 156 13.03 12.41 -10.02
C ALA A 156 14.48 12.16 -10.46
N ASN A 157 14.73 12.24 -11.79
CA ASN A 157 16.04 12.24 -12.43
C ASN A 157 16.89 11.00 -12.19
N ASP A 158 16.36 9.80 -12.51
CA ASP A 158 17.13 8.55 -12.44
C ASP A 158 17.75 8.28 -11.06
N LYS A 159 16.95 8.47 -9.99
CA LYS A 159 17.41 8.22 -8.62
C LYS A 159 17.97 6.80 -8.47
N LEU A 160 19.16 6.69 -7.89
CA LEU A 160 19.71 5.42 -7.47
C LEU A 160 18.92 4.88 -6.27
N TRP A 161 18.49 3.64 -6.37
CA TRP A 161 17.72 2.95 -5.35
C TRP A 161 18.22 1.52 -5.19
N THR A 162 18.32 1.04 -3.96
CA THR A 162 18.74 -0.33 -3.64
C THR A 162 17.54 -1.10 -3.12
N ASP A 163 17.16 -2.17 -3.81
CA ASP A 163 16.08 -3.07 -3.40
C ASP A 163 16.19 -4.42 -4.12
N GLU A 164 15.21 -5.31 -3.95
CA GLU A 164 14.98 -6.45 -4.82
C GLU A 164 14.19 -6.01 -6.07
N TRP A 165 14.71 -6.40 -7.23
CA TRP A 165 14.06 -6.09 -8.52
C TRP A 165 13.26 -7.31 -8.98
N TYR A 166 11.95 -7.29 -8.71
CA TYR A 166 11.05 -8.38 -9.06
C TYR A 166 10.81 -8.48 -10.55
N GLU A 167 11.11 -9.64 -11.13
CA GLU A 167 10.59 -10.01 -12.45
C GLU A 167 9.14 -10.51 -12.28
N PHE A 168 8.23 -9.92 -13.01
CA PHE A 168 6.80 -10.25 -12.96
C PHE A 168 6.38 -11.10 -14.17
N GLY A 169 5.38 -11.94 -13.95
CA GLY A 169 4.62 -12.57 -15.02
C GLY A 169 3.86 -11.56 -15.89
N PRO A 170 3.12 -12.04 -16.91
CA PRO A 170 2.32 -11.18 -17.77
C PRO A 170 1.26 -10.42 -16.97
N GLU A 171 0.79 -9.30 -17.54
CA GLU A 171 -0.37 -8.58 -16.99
C GLU A 171 -1.57 -9.52 -16.85
N LYS A 172 -2.20 -9.45 -15.67
CA LYS A 172 -3.41 -10.20 -15.38
C LYS A 172 -4.68 -9.45 -15.78
N ILE A 173 -4.54 -8.14 -15.99
CA ILE A 173 -5.58 -7.23 -16.43
C ILE A 173 -4.97 -6.12 -17.30
N SER A 174 -5.70 -5.64 -18.30
CA SER A 174 -5.30 -4.47 -19.10
C SER A 174 -5.55 -3.15 -18.33
N GLY A 175 -4.81 -2.11 -18.71
CA GLY A 175 -5.03 -0.76 -18.19
C GLY A 175 -4.30 -0.46 -16.88
N LEU A 176 -3.21 -1.17 -16.58
CA LEU A 176 -2.32 -0.81 -15.49
C LEU A 176 -1.63 0.53 -15.79
N ASN A 177 -1.75 1.47 -14.85
CA ASN A 177 -1.06 2.77 -14.95
C ASN A 177 0.28 2.65 -14.24
N TYR A 178 1.35 2.41 -14.97
CA TYR A 178 2.70 2.35 -14.42
C TYR A 178 3.17 3.74 -14.02
N ILE A 179 3.70 3.89 -12.81
CA ILE A 179 4.16 5.14 -12.25
C ILE A 179 5.67 5.16 -11.97
N LEU A 180 6.24 3.99 -11.67
CA LEU A 180 7.68 3.79 -11.54
C LEU A 180 8.12 2.58 -12.34
N THR A 181 9.28 2.70 -12.97
CA THR A 181 10.02 1.60 -13.64
C THR A 181 11.47 1.60 -13.16
N VAL A 182 12.14 0.46 -13.30
CA VAL A 182 13.59 0.37 -13.11
C VAL A 182 14.30 0.25 -14.45
N ASP A 183 15.43 0.92 -14.59
CA ASP A 183 16.31 0.80 -15.76
C ASP A 183 17.17 -0.47 -15.64
N GLU A 184 16.79 -1.53 -16.35
CA GLU A 184 17.54 -2.79 -16.33
C GLU A 184 18.97 -2.68 -16.82
N SER A 185 19.32 -1.66 -17.60
CA SER A 185 20.73 -1.44 -18.01
C SER A 185 21.62 -1.01 -16.83
N SER A 186 21.03 -0.69 -15.69
CA SER A 186 21.77 -0.19 -14.50
C SER A 186 22.06 -1.28 -13.45
N TYR A 187 21.60 -2.53 -13.66
CA TYR A 187 21.87 -3.66 -12.78
C TYR A 187 21.90 -4.98 -13.59
N ASP A 188 22.27 -6.10 -12.96
CA ASP A 188 22.23 -7.43 -13.60
C ASP A 188 20.93 -8.16 -13.28
N PRO A 189 19.97 -8.32 -14.21
CA PRO A 189 18.69 -8.97 -13.96
C PRO A 189 18.79 -10.50 -13.95
N ARG A 190 19.92 -11.09 -14.35
CA ARG A 190 20.04 -12.54 -14.50
C ARG A 190 20.04 -13.24 -13.15
N VAL A 191 19.22 -14.28 -13.06
CA VAL A 191 19.11 -15.12 -11.86
C VAL A 191 18.67 -16.53 -12.23
N GLN A 192 19.04 -17.49 -11.39
CA GLN A 192 18.58 -18.87 -11.54
C GLN A 192 18.27 -19.47 -10.17
N TRP A 193 17.02 -19.96 -10.01
CA TRP A 193 16.55 -20.71 -8.86
C TRP A 193 16.14 -22.12 -9.29
N GLY A 194 17.02 -23.09 -9.12
CA GLY A 194 16.82 -24.42 -9.66
C GLY A 194 16.66 -24.39 -11.19
N GLU A 195 15.52 -24.84 -11.69
CA GLU A 195 15.21 -24.81 -13.12
C GLU A 195 14.64 -23.44 -13.59
N LYS A 196 14.15 -22.63 -12.68
CA LYS A 196 13.56 -21.31 -12.99
C LYS A 196 14.66 -20.29 -13.25
N LYS A 197 14.53 -19.57 -14.36
CA LYS A 197 15.48 -18.54 -14.77
C LYS A 197 14.76 -17.22 -14.96
N GLY A 198 15.37 -16.14 -14.43
CA GLY A 198 15.02 -14.77 -14.72
C GLY A 198 16.06 -14.15 -15.65
N VAL A 199 15.59 -13.33 -16.56
CA VAL A 199 16.41 -12.61 -17.55
C VAL A 199 16.06 -11.12 -17.60
N GLY A 200 15.15 -10.70 -16.72
CA GLY A 200 14.59 -9.36 -16.66
C GLY A 200 13.34 -9.20 -17.53
N MET A 201 12.81 -7.99 -17.55
CA MET A 201 11.60 -7.61 -18.28
C MET A 201 11.88 -6.66 -19.44
N GLY A 202 13.15 -6.30 -19.68
CA GLY A 202 13.58 -5.43 -20.75
C GLY A 202 13.28 -3.94 -20.50
N LYS A 203 12.91 -3.22 -21.57
CA LYS A 203 12.74 -1.75 -21.50
C LYS A 203 11.59 -1.29 -20.59
N GLN A 204 10.60 -2.13 -20.35
CA GLN A 204 9.46 -1.84 -19.50
C GLN A 204 9.48 -2.77 -18.29
N HIS A 205 10.31 -2.43 -17.31
CA HIS A 205 10.36 -3.13 -16.03
C HIS A 205 9.59 -2.33 -14.97
N PRO A 206 8.29 -2.63 -14.75
CA PRO A 206 7.48 -1.88 -13.82
C PRO A 206 7.88 -2.18 -12.37
N VAL A 207 7.83 -1.14 -11.52
CA VAL A 207 8.12 -1.22 -10.09
C VAL A 207 6.89 -0.82 -9.27
N ALA A 208 6.07 0.12 -9.76
CA ALA A 208 4.84 0.50 -9.11
C ALA A 208 3.77 0.89 -10.13
N TRP A 209 2.52 0.60 -9.80
CA TRP A 209 1.35 0.91 -10.64
C TRP A 209 0.07 1.05 -9.82
N TYR A 210 -0.94 1.59 -10.46
CA TYR A 210 -2.30 1.67 -9.93
C TYR A 210 -3.33 1.43 -11.04
N HIS A 211 -4.51 0.99 -10.66
CA HIS A 211 -5.65 0.84 -11.58
C HIS A 211 -6.97 0.75 -10.80
N ASN A 212 -8.07 0.90 -11.51
CA ASN A 212 -9.39 0.56 -10.98
C ASN A 212 -9.69 -0.90 -11.32
N TYR A 213 -10.28 -1.61 -10.37
CA TYR A 213 -10.65 -3.01 -10.55
C TYR A 213 -11.93 -3.32 -9.79
N ASP A 214 -12.87 -3.99 -10.46
CA ASP A 214 -14.10 -4.55 -9.89
C ASP A 214 -14.87 -3.58 -8.94
N GLY A 215 -14.98 -2.32 -9.35
CA GLY A 215 -15.65 -1.26 -8.60
C GLY A 215 -14.76 -0.47 -7.63
N GLY A 216 -13.61 -0.99 -7.26
CA GLY A 216 -12.66 -0.36 -6.33
C GLY A 216 -11.36 0.10 -6.99
N ARG A 217 -10.32 0.27 -6.16
CA ARG A 217 -9.02 0.81 -6.54
C ARG A 217 -7.90 -0.08 -6.04
N SER A 218 -6.88 -0.26 -6.84
CA SER A 218 -5.69 -1.03 -6.51
C SER A 218 -4.43 -0.22 -6.77
N PHE A 219 -3.56 -0.13 -5.77
CA PHE A 219 -2.21 0.39 -5.86
C PHE A 219 -1.23 -0.71 -5.47
N TYR A 220 -0.13 -0.82 -6.20
CA TYR A 220 0.94 -1.75 -5.90
C TYR A 220 2.32 -1.10 -6.06
N THR A 221 3.23 -1.46 -5.15
CA THR A 221 4.66 -1.15 -5.25
C THR A 221 5.50 -2.38 -4.92
N ALA A 222 6.48 -2.70 -5.78
CA ALA A 222 7.45 -3.77 -5.56
C ALA A 222 8.54 -3.38 -4.56
N LEU A 223 8.72 -2.09 -4.30
CA LEU A 223 9.66 -1.61 -3.30
C LEU A 223 9.21 -2.06 -1.91
N GLY A 224 10.17 -2.37 -1.01
CA GLY A 224 9.81 -2.76 0.35
C GLY A 224 10.59 -3.94 0.92
N HIS A 225 11.61 -4.46 0.21
CA HIS A 225 12.38 -5.58 0.72
C HIS A 225 13.27 -5.19 1.90
N LEU A 226 13.98 -4.08 1.80
CA LEU A 226 14.96 -3.70 2.81
C LEU A 226 14.32 -2.96 4.01
N PRO A 227 14.67 -3.31 5.27
CA PRO A 227 14.22 -2.57 6.45
C PRO A 227 14.51 -1.07 6.38
N ALA A 228 15.67 -0.68 5.86
CA ALA A 228 16.14 0.70 5.82
C ALA A 228 15.21 1.64 5.01
N ILE A 229 14.53 1.15 3.98
CA ILE A 229 13.69 2.01 3.14
C ILE A 229 12.43 2.49 3.86
N TYR A 230 11.99 1.79 4.92
CA TYR A 230 10.84 2.21 5.74
C TYR A 230 11.14 3.42 6.64
N SER A 231 12.36 3.94 6.62
CA SER A 231 12.75 5.23 7.19
C SER A 231 13.09 6.29 6.13
N ASP A 232 13.12 5.92 4.84
CA ASP A 232 13.41 6.86 3.74
C ASP A 232 12.19 7.73 3.45
N PRO A 233 12.29 9.07 3.53
CA PRO A 233 11.15 9.97 3.32
C PRO A 233 10.57 9.92 1.92
N VAL A 234 11.35 9.54 0.90
CA VAL A 234 10.87 9.37 -0.49
C VAL A 234 9.94 8.17 -0.57
N PHE A 235 10.35 7.03 0.00
CA PHE A 235 9.51 5.85 0.05
C PHE A 235 8.25 6.04 0.90
N LEU A 236 8.38 6.68 2.06
CA LEU A 236 7.23 6.96 2.94
C LEU A 236 6.21 7.87 2.27
N ASN A 237 6.66 8.89 1.52
CA ASN A 237 5.78 9.76 0.75
C ASN A 237 5.08 9.00 -0.39
N HIS A 238 5.80 8.11 -1.08
CA HIS A 238 5.24 7.22 -2.09
C HIS A 238 4.17 6.28 -1.51
N LEU A 239 4.45 5.63 -0.39
CA LEU A 239 3.49 4.78 0.30
C LEU A 239 2.23 5.53 0.72
N TYR A 240 2.41 6.70 1.35
CA TYR A 240 1.28 7.53 1.77
C TYR A 240 0.39 7.92 0.61
N ALA A 241 0.99 8.37 -0.51
CA ALA A 241 0.23 8.72 -1.70
C ALA A 241 -0.59 7.56 -2.27
N GLY A 242 0.01 6.35 -2.34
CA GLY A 242 -0.69 5.14 -2.75
C GLY A 242 -1.84 4.77 -1.80
N ILE A 243 -1.60 4.79 -0.49
CA ILE A 243 -2.61 4.52 0.54
C ILE A 243 -3.74 5.54 0.47
N PHE A 244 -3.41 6.84 0.37
CA PHE A 244 -4.40 7.92 0.31
C PHE A 244 -5.27 7.80 -0.93
N TRP A 245 -4.67 7.58 -2.11
CA TRP A 245 -5.42 7.40 -3.35
C TRP A 245 -6.32 6.14 -3.27
N ALA A 246 -5.80 5.01 -2.82
CA ALA A 246 -6.59 3.80 -2.69
C ALA A 246 -7.78 3.99 -1.75
N ALA A 247 -7.59 4.65 -0.61
CA ALA A 247 -8.63 4.91 0.38
C ALA A 247 -9.71 5.90 -0.10
N THR A 248 -9.31 6.97 -0.81
CA THR A 248 -10.18 8.14 -1.07
C THR A 248 -10.54 8.34 -2.54
N GLY A 249 -9.79 7.77 -3.48
CA GLY A 249 -9.89 8.05 -4.92
C GLY A 249 -9.34 9.43 -5.34
N LYS A 250 -8.76 10.19 -4.43
CA LYS A 250 -8.18 11.53 -4.70
C LYS A 250 -6.67 11.40 -4.97
N LYS A 251 -6.17 12.20 -5.92
CA LYS A 251 -4.75 12.35 -6.21
C LYS A 251 -4.20 13.65 -5.65
#